data_5532007267fedd082f415ac4b866b73b
#
_entry.id   5532007267fedd082f415ac4b866b73b
#
_cell.length_a   1.000
_cell.length_b   1.000
_cell.length_c   1.000
_cell.angle_alpha   90.00
_cell.angle_beta   90.00
_cell.angle_gamma   90.00
#
_symmetry.space_group_name_H-M   'P 1'
#
loop_
_entity.id
_entity.type
_entity.pdbx_description
1 polymer ?
#
loop_
_entity_poly.entity_id
_entity_poly.type
_entity_poly.pdbx_seq_one_letter_code
_entity_poly.pdbx_strand_id
1 'polypeptide(L)'
;MFIDTEVFRRQVRGLRQISLDLRDRALTTGTAAGADWVSTAADRYRADLATAGAELRTLADEVDQAASDLEHHADEVDATKAAIRAAQDWVDDQVHAAHRLLATAADAVADTVTGAYETATGAVERSRDVISLVFASAPQAGSIGWLQLRAQIEHR
;
A
#
# COMPACT_ATOMS: atom_id res chain seq x y z
N MET A 1 -4.90 -8.17 -10.76
CA MET A 1 -5.95 -7.14 -10.62
C MET A 1 -5.64 -6.33 -9.38
N PHE A 2 -5.19 -5.08 -9.53
CA PHE A 2 -4.86 -4.24 -8.37
C PHE A 2 -6.15 -3.69 -7.75
N ILE A 3 -6.22 -3.67 -6.42
CA ILE A 3 -7.29 -3.02 -5.68
C ILE A 3 -7.24 -1.51 -5.98
N ASP A 4 -8.37 -0.91 -6.33
CA ASP A 4 -8.45 0.54 -6.55
C ASP A 4 -8.53 1.27 -5.20
N THR A 5 -7.44 1.91 -4.79
CA THR A 5 -7.34 2.66 -3.53
C THR A 5 -8.15 3.95 -3.53
N GLU A 6 -8.57 4.45 -4.69
CA GLU A 6 -9.47 5.60 -4.77
C GLU A 6 -10.85 5.33 -4.15
N VAL A 7 -11.28 4.07 -4.12
CA VAL A 7 -12.50 3.67 -3.40
C VAL A 7 -12.35 3.94 -1.91
N PHE A 8 -11.23 3.55 -1.31
CA PHE A 8 -10.94 3.80 0.11
C PHE A 8 -10.86 5.30 0.40
N ARG A 9 -10.13 6.08 -0.42
CA ARG A 9 -10.00 7.53 -0.25
C ARG A 9 -11.36 8.25 -0.37
N ARG A 10 -12.26 7.75 -1.21
CA ARG A 10 -13.64 8.28 -1.28
C ARG A 10 -14.41 7.99 0.00
N GLN A 11 -14.28 6.80 0.57
CA GLN A 11 -14.91 6.45 1.85
C GLN A 11 -14.34 7.29 3.00
N VAL A 12 -13.04 7.53 3.04
CA VAL A 12 -12.39 8.44 4.01
C VAL A 12 -13.03 9.83 3.98
N ARG A 13 -13.21 10.40 2.78
CA ARG A 13 -13.88 11.72 2.66
C ARG A 13 -15.31 11.68 3.19
N GLY A 14 -16.05 10.60 2.94
CA GLY A 14 -17.40 10.40 3.46
C GLY A 14 -17.42 10.30 5.00
N LEU A 15 -16.52 9.53 5.59
CA LEU A 15 -16.41 9.40 7.04
C LEU A 15 -16.06 10.74 7.71
N ARG A 16 -15.11 11.49 7.16
CA ARG A 16 -14.77 12.83 7.67
C ARG A 16 -15.96 13.80 7.61
N GLN A 17 -16.78 13.73 6.57
CA GLN A 17 -18.00 14.53 6.51
C GLN A 17 -19.00 14.14 7.61
N ILE A 18 -19.18 12.82 7.85
CA ILE A 18 -20.05 12.32 8.93
C ILE A 18 -19.55 12.80 10.30
N SER A 19 -18.24 12.77 10.56
CA SER A 19 -17.65 13.26 11.80
C SER A 19 -17.93 14.76 12.00
N LEU A 20 -17.81 15.58 10.98
CA LEU A 20 -18.17 17.01 11.04
C LEU A 20 -19.64 17.22 11.34
N ASP A 21 -20.53 16.49 10.70
CA ASP A 21 -21.97 16.56 10.93
C ASP A 21 -22.33 16.14 12.38
N LEU A 22 -21.67 15.15 12.93
CA LEU A 22 -21.86 14.72 14.32
C LEU A 22 -21.42 15.79 15.30
N ARG A 23 -20.29 16.46 15.05
CA ARG A 23 -19.81 17.58 15.89
C ARG A 23 -20.76 18.78 15.83
N ASP A 24 -21.29 19.11 14.66
CA ASP A 24 -22.28 20.18 14.50
C ASP A 24 -23.57 19.88 15.29
N ARG A 25 -24.06 18.63 15.20
CA ARG A 25 -25.21 18.17 16.01
C ARG A 25 -24.92 18.21 17.49
N ALA A 26 -23.71 17.85 17.93
CA ALA A 26 -23.31 17.95 19.33
C ALA A 26 -23.33 19.40 19.84
N LEU A 27 -22.88 20.36 19.01
CA LEU A 27 -22.97 21.80 19.32
C LEU A 27 -24.42 22.28 19.40
N THR A 28 -25.24 21.92 18.44
CA THR A 28 -26.67 22.27 18.39
C THR A 28 -27.42 21.72 19.61
N THR A 29 -27.13 20.47 20.01
CA THR A 29 -27.68 19.85 21.21
C THR A 29 -27.26 20.61 22.49
N GLY A 30 -25.99 21.04 22.55
CA GLY A 30 -25.48 21.86 23.68
C GLY A 30 -26.15 23.23 23.76
N THR A 31 -26.41 23.90 22.63
CA THR A 31 -27.09 25.22 22.63
C THR A 31 -28.57 25.11 23.02
N ALA A 32 -29.25 24.02 22.68
CA ALA A 32 -30.64 23.77 23.09
C ALA A 32 -30.79 23.63 24.63
N ALA A 33 -29.71 23.26 25.32
CA ALA A 33 -29.70 23.21 26.81
C ALA A 33 -29.74 24.59 27.46
N GLY A 34 -29.53 25.68 26.72
CA GLY A 34 -29.52 27.08 27.26
C GLY A 34 -30.89 27.72 27.41
N ALA A 35 -31.99 27.01 27.28
CA ALA A 35 -33.33 27.58 27.48
C ALA A 35 -33.57 27.93 28.97
N ASP A 36 -34.10 29.13 29.26
CA ASP A 36 -34.35 29.70 30.61
C ASP A 36 -35.50 29.02 31.37
N TRP A 37 -35.60 27.72 31.36
CA TRP A 37 -36.57 26.98 32.14
C TRP A 37 -36.04 26.68 33.54
N VAL A 38 -36.81 27.04 34.56
CA VAL A 38 -36.46 26.79 35.95
C VAL A 38 -37.42 25.73 36.51
N SER A 39 -37.03 24.46 36.44
CA SER A 39 -37.74 23.36 37.10
C SER A 39 -36.85 22.12 37.19
N THR A 40 -37.14 21.20 38.09
CA THR A 40 -36.46 19.90 38.19
C THR A 40 -36.51 19.12 36.88
N ALA A 41 -37.60 19.23 36.11
CA ALA A 41 -37.71 18.60 34.79
C ALA A 41 -36.76 19.25 33.76
N ALA A 42 -36.60 20.58 33.81
CA ALA A 42 -35.65 21.29 32.95
C ALA A 42 -34.18 20.91 33.28
N ASP A 43 -33.85 20.70 34.54
CA ASP A 43 -32.51 20.27 34.94
C ASP A 43 -32.18 18.87 34.48
N ARG A 44 -33.14 17.93 34.55
CA ARG A 44 -33.00 16.58 33.96
C ARG A 44 -32.82 16.65 32.46
N TYR A 45 -33.65 17.42 31.76
CA TYR A 45 -33.58 17.58 30.31
C TYR A 45 -32.23 18.14 29.88
N ARG A 46 -31.69 19.14 30.60
CA ARG A 46 -30.34 19.67 30.34
C ARG A 46 -29.24 18.61 30.54
N ALA A 47 -29.36 17.80 31.58
CA ALA A 47 -28.41 16.73 31.85
C ALA A 47 -28.44 15.67 30.72
N ASP A 48 -29.63 15.30 30.25
CA ASP A 48 -29.80 14.36 29.16
C ASP A 48 -29.23 14.93 27.84
N LEU A 49 -29.47 16.20 27.54
CA LEU A 49 -28.87 16.88 26.38
C LEU A 49 -27.33 16.95 26.48
N ALA A 50 -26.80 17.23 27.65
CA ALA A 50 -25.35 17.25 27.83
C ALA A 50 -24.72 15.86 27.61
N THR A 51 -25.38 14.82 28.11
CA THR A 51 -24.98 13.43 27.88
C THR A 51 -25.02 13.09 26.38
N ALA A 52 -26.13 13.37 25.71
CA ALA A 52 -26.27 13.13 24.27
C ALA A 52 -25.22 13.90 23.44
N GLY A 53 -24.96 15.15 23.81
CA GLY A 53 -23.90 15.94 23.18
C GLY A 53 -22.48 15.37 23.40
N ALA A 54 -22.21 14.77 24.54
CA ALA A 54 -20.94 14.09 24.83
C ALA A 54 -20.81 12.80 24.01
N GLU A 55 -21.88 12.00 23.93
CA GLU A 55 -21.93 10.77 23.12
C GLU A 55 -21.71 11.07 21.63
N LEU A 56 -22.33 12.12 21.10
CA LEU A 56 -22.12 12.55 19.70
C LEU A 56 -20.67 12.94 19.42
N ARG A 57 -19.97 13.59 20.37
CA ARG A 57 -18.54 13.90 20.22
C ARG A 57 -17.68 12.64 20.22
N THR A 58 -17.94 11.73 21.14
CA THR A 58 -17.23 10.44 21.19
C THR A 58 -17.41 9.68 19.88
N LEU A 59 -18.64 9.60 19.38
CA LEU A 59 -18.91 8.96 18.09
C LEU A 59 -18.19 9.67 16.92
N ALA A 60 -18.12 10.99 16.94
CA ALA A 60 -17.38 11.75 15.94
C ALA A 60 -15.89 11.42 15.96
N ASP A 61 -15.30 11.27 17.14
CA ASP A 61 -13.88 10.92 17.30
C ASP A 61 -13.61 9.47 16.85
N GLU A 62 -14.51 8.54 17.11
CA GLU A 62 -14.43 7.16 16.61
C GLU A 62 -14.50 7.10 15.07
N VAL A 63 -15.39 7.89 14.47
CA VAL A 63 -15.49 8.00 13.00
C VAL A 63 -14.23 8.61 12.39
N ASP A 64 -13.65 9.63 13.00
CA ASP A 64 -12.37 10.21 12.56
C ASP A 64 -11.22 9.21 12.67
N GLN A 65 -11.18 8.41 13.74
CA GLN A 65 -10.18 7.35 13.88
C GLN A 65 -10.34 6.31 12.76
N ALA A 66 -11.56 5.84 12.50
CA ALA A 66 -11.83 4.91 11.40
C ALA A 66 -11.45 5.47 10.03
N ALA A 67 -11.65 6.76 9.80
CA ALA A 67 -11.22 7.44 8.58
C ALA A 67 -9.68 7.44 8.45
N SER A 68 -8.97 7.69 9.54
CA SER A 68 -7.50 7.69 9.58
C SER A 68 -6.92 6.29 9.34
N ASP A 69 -7.52 5.27 9.95
CA ASP A 69 -7.10 3.88 9.78
C ASP A 69 -7.30 3.42 8.33
N LEU A 70 -8.41 3.80 7.71
CA LEU A 70 -8.70 3.48 6.31
C LEU A 70 -7.75 4.20 5.34
N GLU A 71 -7.39 5.45 5.64
CA GLU A 71 -6.40 6.21 4.86
C GLU A 71 -5.01 5.55 4.93
N HIS A 72 -4.57 5.19 6.14
CA HIS A 72 -3.32 4.47 6.35
C HIS A 72 -3.30 3.13 5.58
N HIS A 73 -4.40 2.37 5.64
CA HIS A 73 -4.51 1.13 4.87
C HIS A 73 -4.41 1.37 3.35
N ALA A 74 -5.03 2.43 2.84
CA ALA A 74 -4.92 2.78 1.41
C ALA A 74 -3.47 3.09 1.02
N ASP A 75 -2.73 3.80 1.86
CA ASP A 75 -1.32 4.14 1.63
C ASP A 75 -0.41 2.90 1.70
N GLU A 76 -0.65 1.96 2.62
CA GLU A 76 0.05 0.66 2.68
C GLU A 76 -0.17 -0.18 1.40
N VAL A 77 -1.40 -0.20 0.90
CA VAL A 77 -1.73 -0.89 -0.37
C VAL A 77 -0.99 -0.24 -1.53
N ASP A 78 -0.93 1.09 -1.61
CA ASP A 78 -0.21 1.79 -2.68
C ASP A 78 1.31 1.59 -2.58
N ALA A 79 1.87 1.60 -1.37
CA ALA A 79 3.28 1.27 -1.13
C ALA A 79 3.61 -0.16 -1.57
N THR A 80 2.75 -1.13 -1.25
CA THR A 80 2.91 -2.52 -1.68
C THR A 80 2.87 -2.65 -3.21
N LYS A 81 1.95 -1.96 -3.88
CA LYS A 81 1.89 -1.91 -5.35
C LYS A 81 3.16 -1.33 -5.96
N ALA A 82 3.67 -0.24 -5.38
CA ALA A 82 4.91 0.38 -5.84
C ALA A 82 6.11 -0.58 -5.68
N ALA A 83 6.21 -1.28 -4.54
CA ALA A 83 7.25 -2.27 -4.31
C ALA A 83 7.18 -3.44 -5.30
N ILE A 84 5.97 -3.94 -5.62
CA ILE A 84 5.77 -5.01 -6.62
C ILE A 84 6.22 -4.53 -8.00
N ARG A 85 5.87 -3.32 -8.43
CA ARG A 85 6.31 -2.76 -9.72
C ARG A 85 7.82 -2.63 -9.77
N ALA A 86 8.43 -2.05 -8.74
CA ALA A 86 9.88 -1.93 -8.66
C ALA A 86 10.60 -3.29 -8.70
N ALA A 87 10.01 -4.34 -8.11
CA ALA A 87 10.55 -5.69 -8.20
C ALA A 87 10.43 -6.27 -9.62
N GLN A 88 9.32 -6.02 -10.32
CA GLN A 88 9.14 -6.42 -11.72
C GLN A 88 10.19 -5.76 -12.62
N ASP A 89 10.29 -4.43 -12.55
CA ASP A 89 11.25 -3.64 -13.35
C ASP A 89 12.69 -4.13 -13.09
N TRP A 90 13.03 -4.37 -11.83
CA TRP A 90 14.35 -4.89 -11.47
C TRP A 90 14.62 -6.29 -12.05
N VAL A 91 13.65 -7.21 -11.99
CA VAL A 91 13.78 -8.54 -12.59
C VAL A 91 13.94 -8.46 -14.11
N ASP A 92 13.16 -7.61 -14.76
CA ASP A 92 13.25 -7.37 -16.20
C ASP A 92 14.65 -6.84 -16.59
N ASP A 93 15.19 -5.90 -15.81
CA ASP A 93 16.55 -5.39 -15.99
C ASP A 93 17.61 -6.49 -15.84
N GLN A 94 17.46 -7.40 -14.85
CA GLN A 94 18.36 -8.55 -14.68
C GLN A 94 18.32 -9.50 -15.88
N VAL A 95 17.12 -9.80 -16.38
CA VAL A 95 16.95 -10.64 -17.58
C VAL A 95 17.59 -9.99 -18.81
N HIS A 96 17.36 -8.70 -19.02
CA HIS A 96 17.99 -7.97 -20.12
C HIS A 96 19.52 -7.93 -20.01
N ALA A 97 20.06 -7.74 -18.80
CA ALA A 97 21.50 -7.79 -18.55
C ALA A 97 22.08 -9.18 -18.83
N ALA A 98 21.38 -10.23 -18.38
CA ALA A 98 21.77 -11.63 -18.65
C ALA A 98 21.78 -11.94 -20.15
N HIS A 99 20.78 -11.50 -20.91
CA HIS A 99 20.74 -11.68 -22.36
C HIS A 99 21.88 -10.96 -23.06
N ARG A 100 22.22 -9.71 -22.66
CA ARG A 100 23.36 -8.98 -23.23
C ARG A 100 24.69 -9.71 -22.98
N LEU A 101 24.89 -10.22 -21.76
CA LEU A 101 26.10 -10.98 -21.41
C LEU A 101 26.22 -12.27 -22.23
N LEU A 102 25.11 -12.99 -22.43
CA LEU A 102 25.10 -14.21 -23.26
C LEU A 102 25.41 -13.91 -24.74
N ALA A 103 24.88 -12.82 -25.28
CA ALA A 103 25.17 -12.39 -26.64
C ALA A 103 26.65 -12.04 -26.80
N THR A 104 27.22 -11.22 -25.89
CA THR A 104 28.65 -10.86 -25.90
C THR A 104 29.56 -12.07 -25.75
N ALA A 105 29.17 -13.05 -24.89
CA ALA A 105 29.95 -14.28 -24.73
C ALA A 105 29.90 -15.18 -25.97
N ALA A 106 28.77 -15.21 -26.70
CA ALA A 106 28.67 -15.95 -27.97
C ALA A 106 29.58 -15.34 -29.05
N ASP A 107 29.63 -13.99 -29.14
CA ASP A 107 30.53 -13.29 -30.06
C ASP A 107 32.02 -13.49 -29.71
N ALA A 108 32.35 -13.48 -28.40
CA ALA A 108 33.73 -13.71 -27.95
C ALA A 108 34.24 -15.15 -28.16
N VAL A 109 33.36 -16.15 -28.15
CA VAL A 109 33.70 -17.54 -28.51
C VAL A 109 34.02 -17.68 -30.00
N ALA A 110 33.45 -16.84 -30.86
CA ALA A 110 33.76 -16.82 -32.29
C ALA A 110 35.17 -16.24 -32.55
N ASP A 111 35.71 -15.41 -31.62
CA ASP A 111 36.97 -14.67 -31.77
C ASP A 111 38.09 -15.24 -30.85
N THR A 112 38.41 -16.49 -30.98
CA THR A 112 39.38 -17.34 -30.27
C THR A 112 40.49 -16.61 -29.46
N VAL A 113 40.28 -16.31 -28.20
CA VAL A 113 41.36 -15.93 -27.26
C VAL A 113 41.21 -16.72 -25.93
N THR A 114 42.16 -17.62 -25.71
CA THR A 114 42.17 -18.68 -24.68
C THR A 114 42.33 -18.24 -23.22
N GLY A 115 42.43 -16.97 -22.88
CA GLY A 115 42.71 -16.50 -21.52
C GLY A 115 41.51 -15.89 -20.76
N ALA A 116 40.41 -15.55 -21.44
CA ALA A 116 39.21 -14.95 -20.84
C ALA A 116 38.13 -15.98 -20.49
N TYR A 117 38.38 -17.26 -20.76
CA TYR A 117 37.37 -18.33 -20.75
C TYR A 117 36.84 -18.66 -19.35
N GLU A 118 37.67 -18.67 -18.31
CA GLU A 118 37.25 -19.08 -16.97
C GLU A 118 36.39 -18.02 -16.26
N THR A 119 36.69 -16.73 -16.44
CA THR A 119 35.92 -15.64 -15.83
C THR A 119 34.56 -15.43 -16.56
N ALA A 120 34.54 -15.66 -17.87
CA ALA A 120 33.31 -15.60 -18.69
C ALA A 120 32.36 -16.74 -18.36
N THR A 121 32.88 -17.95 -18.04
CA THR A 121 32.05 -19.14 -17.77
C THR A 121 31.13 -18.93 -16.58
N GLY A 122 31.63 -18.41 -15.44
CA GLY A 122 30.82 -18.17 -14.25
C GLY A 122 29.76 -17.06 -14.44
N ALA A 123 30.02 -16.05 -15.27
CA ALA A 123 29.05 -15.02 -15.59
C ALA A 123 27.94 -15.55 -16.54
N VAL A 124 28.32 -16.40 -17.49
CA VAL A 124 27.40 -17.07 -18.41
C VAL A 124 26.48 -18.05 -17.67
N GLU A 125 27.02 -18.83 -16.75
CA GLU A 125 26.23 -19.76 -15.91
C GLU A 125 25.21 -19.02 -15.07
N ARG A 126 25.63 -17.98 -14.33
CA ARG A 126 24.70 -17.14 -13.54
C ARG A 126 23.61 -16.49 -14.41
N SER A 127 23.97 -16.03 -15.60
CA SER A 127 23.00 -15.44 -16.54
C SER A 127 21.97 -16.45 -17.00
N ARG A 128 22.36 -17.68 -17.30
CA ARG A 128 21.46 -18.79 -17.66
C ARG A 128 20.56 -19.16 -16.48
N ASP A 129 21.12 -19.22 -15.27
CA ASP A 129 20.36 -19.52 -14.06
C ASP A 129 19.27 -18.47 -13.77
N VAL A 130 19.58 -17.17 -13.92
CA VAL A 130 18.60 -16.10 -13.77
C VAL A 130 17.48 -16.23 -14.79
N ILE A 131 17.83 -16.41 -16.08
CA ILE A 131 16.84 -16.56 -17.14
C ILE A 131 15.98 -17.81 -16.89
N SER A 132 16.58 -18.95 -16.55
CA SER A 132 15.87 -20.19 -16.27
C SER A 132 14.92 -20.05 -15.08
N LEU A 133 15.35 -19.39 -14.02
CA LEU A 133 14.54 -19.14 -12.83
C LEU A 133 13.33 -18.27 -13.16
N VAL A 134 13.53 -17.19 -13.91
CA VAL A 134 12.45 -16.29 -14.29
C VAL A 134 11.43 -17.02 -15.18
N PHE A 135 11.88 -17.77 -16.20
CA PHE A 135 10.97 -18.53 -17.07
C PHE A 135 10.21 -19.64 -16.33
N ALA A 136 10.83 -20.28 -15.33
CA ALA A 136 10.19 -21.36 -14.57
C ALA A 136 9.20 -20.85 -13.51
N SER A 137 9.38 -19.64 -12.99
CA SER A 137 8.67 -19.15 -11.80
C SER A 137 8.12 -17.73 -11.95
N ALA A 138 8.03 -17.18 -13.16
CA ALA A 138 7.49 -15.83 -13.39
C ALA A 138 6.08 -15.69 -12.78
N PRO A 139 5.90 -14.83 -11.79
CA PRO A 139 4.59 -14.63 -11.17
C PRO A 139 3.64 -13.89 -12.12
N GLN A 140 2.34 -13.96 -11.84
CA GLN A 140 1.38 -13.12 -12.54
C GLN A 140 1.66 -11.64 -12.32
N ALA A 141 1.40 -10.81 -13.32
CA ALA A 141 1.59 -9.37 -13.21
C ALA A 141 0.83 -8.80 -11.99
N GLY A 142 1.51 -7.97 -11.20
CA GLY A 142 0.96 -7.38 -9.98
C GLY A 142 0.86 -8.33 -8.77
N SER A 143 1.45 -9.53 -8.84
CA SER A 143 1.50 -10.48 -7.74
C SER A 143 2.66 -10.17 -6.79
N ILE A 144 2.46 -10.43 -5.49
CA ILE A 144 3.50 -10.34 -4.45
C ILE A 144 4.66 -11.32 -4.71
N GLY A 145 4.45 -12.35 -5.53
CA GLY A 145 5.47 -13.30 -5.96
C GLY A 145 6.69 -12.65 -6.60
N TRP A 146 6.56 -11.44 -7.15
CA TRP A 146 7.68 -10.68 -7.71
C TRP A 146 8.71 -10.26 -6.66
N LEU A 147 8.25 -9.93 -5.44
CA LEU A 147 9.15 -9.65 -4.31
C LEU A 147 9.95 -10.88 -3.90
N GLN A 148 9.32 -12.05 -3.93
CA GLN A 148 9.97 -13.33 -3.62
C GLN A 148 10.97 -13.72 -4.71
N LEU A 149 10.59 -13.57 -5.98
CA LEU A 149 11.48 -13.87 -7.12
C LEU A 149 12.71 -12.96 -7.09
N ARG A 150 12.54 -11.66 -6.84
CA ARG A 150 13.65 -10.72 -6.66
C ARG A 150 14.61 -11.19 -5.56
N ALA A 151 14.09 -11.51 -4.38
CA ALA A 151 14.89 -11.98 -3.25
C ALA A 151 15.66 -13.29 -3.60
N GLN A 152 15.06 -14.21 -4.35
CA GLN A 152 15.74 -15.43 -4.81
C GLN A 152 16.89 -15.13 -5.77
N ILE A 153 16.77 -14.15 -6.65
CA ILE A 153 17.84 -13.75 -7.58
C ILE A 153 18.96 -13.04 -6.83
N GLU A 154 18.65 -12.15 -5.88
CA GLU A 154 19.64 -11.39 -5.10
C GLU A 154 20.52 -12.30 -4.21
N HIS A 155 20.03 -13.47 -3.80
CA HIS A 155 20.76 -14.42 -2.94
C HIS A 155 21.57 -15.48 -3.70
N ARG A 156 21.63 -15.45 -5.04
CA ARG A 156 22.42 -16.35 -5.88
C ARG A 156 23.68 -15.69 -6.45
#